data_9791b96b663c44a693493aca33a0bec6
#
_entry.id   9791b96b663c44a693493aca33a0bec6
#
_cell.length_a   1.000
_cell.length_b   1.000
_cell.length_c   1.000
_cell.angle_alpha   90.00
_cell.angle_beta   90.00
_cell.angle_gamma   90.00
#
_symmetry.space_group_name_H-M   'P 1'
#
loop_
_entity.id
_entity.type
_entity.pdbx_description
1 polymer ?
#
loop_
_entity_poly.entity_id
_entity_poly.type
_entity_poly.pdbx_seq_one_letter_code
_entity_poly.pdbx_strand_id
1 'polypeptide(L)'
;MILNLTRTTTSPDALLGTLSVNNLMECYTLENRDLSIPLVTYEVEIYDSPHAGHLLPRLKNVPGRDFVEIHCGNIASDSKGCILVGSSHTSDMLNESRLAFAHLFPQIQTAIAKGEPVSITVG
;
A
#
# COMPACT_ATOMS: atom_id res chain seq x y z
N MET A 1 0.44 1.62 -15.19
CA MET A 1 1.38 1.35 -14.08
C MET A 1 0.92 0.12 -13.33
N ILE A 2 1.80 -0.81 -13.14
CA ILE A 2 1.50 -2.06 -12.42
C ILE A 2 2.33 -2.08 -11.14
N LEU A 3 1.63 -2.13 -10.00
CA LEU A 3 2.24 -2.33 -8.69
C LEU A 3 2.11 -3.82 -8.34
N ASN A 4 3.19 -4.39 -7.81
CA ASN A 4 3.17 -5.77 -7.31
C ASN A 4 3.58 -5.76 -5.84
N LEU A 5 2.65 -6.19 -4.97
CA LEU A 5 2.90 -6.39 -3.57
C LEU A 5 3.13 -7.88 -3.33
N THR A 6 4.33 -8.24 -2.87
CA THR A 6 4.69 -9.62 -2.54
C THR A 6 4.87 -9.73 -1.03
N ARG A 7 4.02 -10.52 -0.39
CA ARG A 7 4.13 -10.79 1.04
C ARG A 7 5.28 -11.75 1.27
N THR A 8 6.24 -11.36 2.11
CA THR A 8 7.50 -12.10 2.30
C THR A 8 7.65 -12.72 3.68
N THR A 9 7.15 -12.05 4.72
CA THR A 9 7.36 -12.47 6.10
C THR A 9 6.10 -12.22 6.92
N THR A 10 5.77 -13.17 7.80
CA THR A 10 4.65 -13.08 8.72
C THR A 10 5.18 -12.98 10.15
N SER A 11 4.76 -11.95 10.88
CA SER A 11 4.93 -11.85 12.32
C SER A 11 3.59 -12.13 13.02
N PRO A 12 3.52 -12.15 14.36
CA PRO A 12 2.26 -12.45 15.05
C PRO A 12 1.10 -11.53 14.66
N ASP A 13 1.36 -10.27 14.32
CA ASP A 13 0.32 -9.28 14.02
C ASP A 13 0.49 -8.58 12.68
N ALA A 14 1.58 -8.81 11.96
CA ALA A 14 1.89 -8.11 10.72
C ALA A 14 2.27 -9.05 9.57
N LEU A 15 1.95 -8.62 8.35
CA LEU A 15 2.47 -9.17 7.12
C LEU A 15 3.44 -8.15 6.52
N LEU A 16 4.71 -8.50 6.43
CA LEU A 16 5.72 -7.70 5.75
C LEU A 16 5.85 -8.13 4.30
N GLY A 17 6.12 -7.19 3.43
CA GLY A 17 6.27 -7.48 2.02
C GLY A 17 7.13 -6.44 1.31
N THR A 18 7.18 -6.60 -0.01
CA THR A 18 7.83 -5.66 -0.92
C THR A 18 6.82 -5.16 -1.94
N LEU A 19 7.02 -3.92 -2.37
CA LEU A 19 6.22 -3.32 -3.43
C LEU A 19 7.15 -2.95 -4.59
N SER A 20 6.81 -3.40 -5.78
CA SER A 20 7.48 -2.98 -7.00
C SER A 20 6.56 -2.12 -7.86
N VAL A 21 7.16 -1.22 -8.63
CA VAL A 21 6.47 -0.38 -9.61
C VAL A 21 7.04 -0.76 -10.98
N ASN A 22 6.18 -1.29 -11.86
CA ASN A 22 6.59 -1.74 -13.20
C ASN A 22 7.83 -2.65 -13.15
N ASN A 23 7.82 -3.62 -12.24
CA ASN A 23 8.89 -4.61 -12.00
C ASN A 23 10.19 -4.07 -11.37
N LEU A 24 10.20 -2.81 -10.91
CA LEU A 24 11.33 -2.25 -10.18
C LEU A 24 10.98 -2.12 -8.69
N MET A 25 11.87 -2.59 -7.83
CA MET A 25 11.69 -2.49 -6.37
C MET A 25 11.50 -1.02 -5.97
N GLU A 26 10.43 -0.76 -5.25
CA GLU A 26 10.08 0.60 -4.80
C GLU A 26 10.27 0.77 -3.29
N CYS A 27 9.63 -0.08 -2.49
CA CYS A 27 9.62 0.07 -1.04
C CYS A 27 9.20 -1.24 -0.37
N TYR A 28 9.24 -1.24 0.96
CA TYR A 28 8.69 -2.31 1.80
C TYR A 28 7.27 -1.98 2.22
N THR A 29 6.50 -3.01 2.55
CA THR A 29 5.11 -2.87 2.97
C THR A 29 4.86 -3.57 4.29
N LEU A 30 3.82 -3.11 5.00
CA LEU A 30 3.31 -3.76 6.18
C LEU A 30 1.79 -3.69 6.16
N GLU A 31 1.16 -4.83 6.41
CA GLU A 31 -0.30 -4.94 6.55
C GLU A 31 -0.63 -5.55 7.90
N ASN A 32 -1.80 -5.22 8.43
CA ASN A 32 -2.34 -5.90 9.59
C ASN A 32 -2.72 -7.32 9.18
N ARG A 33 -2.12 -8.32 9.82
CA ARG A 33 -2.32 -9.73 9.49
C ARG A 33 -3.78 -10.18 9.57
N ASP A 34 -4.48 -9.75 10.62
CA ASP A 34 -5.87 -10.17 10.85
C ASP A 34 -6.87 -9.48 9.93
N LEU A 35 -6.46 -8.36 9.31
CA LEU A 35 -7.31 -7.54 8.45
C LEU A 35 -6.82 -7.51 7.01
N SER A 36 -5.91 -8.40 6.64
CA SER A 36 -5.30 -8.41 5.31
C SER A 36 -6.34 -8.72 4.21
N ILE A 37 -6.06 -8.15 3.03
CA ILE A 37 -6.94 -8.26 1.87
C ILE A 37 -6.64 -9.51 1.04
N PRO A 38 -7.61 -9.98 0.22
CA PRO A 38 -7.39 -11.14 -0.65
C PRO A 38 -6.28 -10.95 -1.69
N LEU A 39 -5.70 -12.08 -2.12
CA LEU A 39 -4.62 -12.15 -3.12
C LEU A 39 -5.20 -12.06 -4.53
N VAL A 40 -5.50 -10.86 -4.99
CA VAL A 40 -6.01 -10.58 -6.33
C VAL A 40 -5.44 -9.25 -6.84
N THR A 41 -5.80 -8.89 -8.05
CA THR A 41 -5.45 -7.59 -8.63
C THR A 41 -6.58 -6.60 -8.37
N TYR A 42 -6.22 -5.42 -7.90
CA TYR A 42 -7.14 -4.31 -7.64
C TYR A 42 -6.78 -3.10 -8.50
N GLU A 43 -7.80 -2.41 -8.97
CA GLU A 43 -7.62 -1.09 -9.59
C GLU A 43 -7.35 -0.06 -8.50
N VAL A 44 -6.46 0.90 -8.77
CA VAL A 44 -6.08 1.96 -7.83
C VAL A 44 -6.57 3.31 -8.35
N GLU A 45 -7.17 4.08 -7.47
CA GLU A 45 -7.59 5.45 -7.75
C GLU A 45 -7.03 6.42 -6.72
N ILE A 46 -6.97 7.71 -7.07
CA ILE A 46 -6.69 8.77 -6.10
C ILE A 46 -8.02 9.30 -5.61
N TYR A 47 -8.17 9.43 -4.29
CA TYR A 47 -9.39 9.99 -3.74
C TYR A 47 -9.08 10.83 -2.48
N ASP A 48 -10.01 11.70 -2.14
CA ASP A 48 -9.90 12.54 -0.95
C ASP A 48 -10.36 11.75 0.27
N SER A 49 -9.38 11.31 1.07
CA SER A 49 -9.64 10.43 2.21
C SER A 49 -10.25 11.21 3.37
N PRO A 50 -11.47 10.88 3.81
CA PRO A 50 -12.07 11.56 4.96
C PRO A 50 -11.32 11.27 6.28
N HIS A 51 -10.66 10.12 6.38
CA HIS A 51 -9.90 9.74 7.57
C HIS A 51 -8.56 10.47 7.65
N ALA A 52 -7.89 10.61 6.51
CA ALA A 52 -6.58 11.25 6.45
C ALA A 52 -6.66 12.77 6.30
N GLY A 53 -7.75 13.29 5.74
CA GLY A 53 -7.90 14.71 5.44
C GLY A 53 -7.10 15.17 4.24
N HIS A 54 -6.62 14.26 3.39
CA HIS A 54 -5.89 14.58 2.16
C HIS A 54 -6.02 13.44 1.14
N LEU A 55 -5.50 13.66 -0.08
CA LEU A 55 -5.54 12.68 -1.14
C LEU A 55 -4.67 11.46 -0.82
N LEU A 56 -5.20 10.26 -1.11
CA LEU A 56 -4.49 8.99 -0.97
C LEU A 56 -4.83 8.06 -2.14
N PRO A 57 -3.93 7.10 -2.47
CA PRO A 57 -4.30 5.99 -3.34
C PRO A 57 -5.26 5.06 -2.61
N ARG A 58 -6.34 4.67 -3.28
CA ARG A 58 -7.32 3.72 -2.75
C ARG A 58 -7.48 2.54 -3.70
N LEU A 59 -7.54 1.34 -3.14
CA LEU A 59 -7.86 0.13 -3.88
C LEU A 59 -9.38 0.05 -4.05
N LYS A 60 -9.82 -0.16 -5.29
CA LYS A 60 -11.25 -0.25 -5.62
C LYS A 60 -11.77 -1.67 -5.47
N ASN A 61 -13.01 -1.80 -5.05
CA ASN A 61 -13.74 -3.08 -5.01
C ASN A 61 -13.08 -4.16 -4.15
N VAL A 62 -12.49 -3.77 -3.03
CA VAL A 62 -12.00 -4.74 -2.06
C VAL A 62 -13.22 -5.36 -1.36
N PRO A 63 -13.37 -6.70 -1.36
CA PRO A 63 -14.54 -7.34 -0.77
C PRO A 63 -14.80 -6.90 0.68
N GLY A 64 -16.01 -6.37 0.92
CA GLY A 64 -16.46 -5.96 2.25
C GLY A 64 -15.79 -4.71 2.82
N ARG A 65 -15.03 -3.95 2.03
CA ARG A 65 -14.30 -2.77 2.51
C ARG A 65 -14.29 -1.66 1.48
N ASP A 66 -14.46 -0.42 1.96
CA ASP A 66 -14.50 0.78 1.10
C ASP A 66 -13.24 1.64 1.20
N PHE A 67 -12.45 1.51 2.27
CA PHE A 67 -11.35 2.43 2.57
C PHE A 67 -10.01 1.68 2.72
N VAL A 68 -9.70 0.82 1.77
CA VAL A 68 -8.37 0.20 1.69
C VAL A 68 -7.45 1.13 0.92
N GLU A 69 -6.53 1.76 1.64
CA GLU A 69 -5.65 2.82 1.14
C GLU A 69 -4.20 2.42 1.26
N ILE A 70 -3.35 3.08 0.49
CA ILE A 70 -1.89 3.05 0.69
C ILE A 70 -1.54 4.32 1.44
N HIS A 71 -0.96 4.21 2.63
CA HIS A 71 -0.61 5.37 3.43
C HIS A 71 0.59 5.14 4.36
N CYS A 72 0.94 6.17 5.12
CA CYS A 72 2.03 6.10 6.09
C CYS A 72 1.60 5.37 7.36
N GLY A 73 2.55 4.69 7.97
CA GLY A 73 2.40 4.03 9.25
C GLY A 73 3.61 3.12 9.50
N ASN A 74 3.80 2.69 10.73
CA ASN A 74 4.99 1.95 11.12
C ASN A 74 4.71 0.56 11.66
N ILE A 75 3.56 0.34 12.29
CA ILE A 75 3.22 -0.90 12.98
C ILE A 75 1.84 -1.40 12.56
N ALA A 76 1.52 -2.65 12.87
CA ALA A 76 0.29 -3.30 12.47
C ALA A 76 -0.97 -2.54 12.93
N SER A 77 -0.95 -1.94 14.12
CA SER A 77 -2.09 -1.18 14.63
C SER A 77 -2.37 0.11 13.84
N ASP A 78 -1.43 0.57 13.01
CA ASP A 78 -1.65 1.69 12.10
C ASP A 78 -2.41 1.26 10.83
N SER A 79 -2.59 -0.04 10.63
CA SER A 79 -3.32 -0.60 9.49
C SER A 79 -4.62 -1.22 9.93
N LYS A 80 -5.73 -0.76 9.34
CA LYS A 80 -7.05 -1.38 9.48
C LYS A 80 -7.46 -2.08 8.19
N GLY A 81 -6.49 -2.79 7.59
CA GLY A 81 -6.62 -3.41 6.28
C GLY A 81 -5.90 -2.64 5.17
N CYS A 82 -5.36 -1.47 5.47
CA CYS A 82 -4.60 -0.66 4.53
C CYS A 82 -3.17 -1.17 4.34
N ILE A 83 -2.52 -0.72 3.28
CA ILE A 83 -1.14 -1.05 2.97
C ILE A 83 -0.25 0.10 3.44
N LEU A 84 0.62 -0.16 4.39
CA LEU A 84 1.61 0.80 4.86
C LEU A 84 2.90 0.62 4.05
N VAL A 85 3.61 1.71 3.79
CA VAL A 85 4.88 1.68 3.03
C VAL A 85 6.02 2.24 3.87
N GLY A 86 7.23 1.73 3.63
CA GLY A 86 8.44 2.17 4.33
C GLY A 86 9.69 1.93 3.50
N SER A 87 10.74 2.68 3.79
CA SER A 87 12.03 2.56 3.09
C SER A 87 12.89 1.43 3.61
N SER A 88 12.66 1.00 4.85
CA SER A 88 13.29 -0.16 5.48
C SER A 88 12.35 -0.76 6.50
N HIS A 89 12.72 -1.88 7.09
CA HIS A 89 11.89 -2.57 8.07
C HIS A 89 12.70 -3.36 9.08
N THR A 90 12.07 -3.66 10.22
CA THR A 90 12.52 -4.67 11.18
C THR A 90 11.63 -5.91 11.04
N SER A 91 11.59 -6.78 12.07
CA SER A 91 10.74 -7.98 12.04
C SER A 91 9.24 -7.69 12.02
N ASP A 92 8.80 -6.53 12.54
CA ASP A 92 7.39 -6.18 12.71
C ASP A 92 7.08 -4.69 12.54
N MET A 93 8.04 -3.89 12.07
CA MET A 93 7.88 -2.45 11.90
C MET A 93 8.46 -1.96 10.58
N LEU A 94 7.88 -0.87 10.07
CA LEU A 94 8.45 -0.10 8.97
C LEU A 94 9.20 1.11 9.51
N ASN A 95 10.24 1.53 8.78
CA ASN A 95 10.99 2.74 9.05
C ASN A 95 10.90 3.70 7.86
N GLU A 96 11.00 4.99 8.14
CA GLU A 96 10.97 6.05 7.12
C GLU A 96 9.74 5.95 6.20
N SER A 97 8.59 5.73 6.80
CA SER A 97 7.34 5.55 6.07
C SER A 97 6.97 6.78 5.24
N ARG A 98 7.14 7.98 5.81
CA ARG A 98 6.84 9.23 5.10
C ARG A 98 7.73 9.43 3.87
N LEU A 99 9.00 9.05 3.96
CA LEU A 99 9.94 9.13 2.86
C LEU A 99 9.53 8.18 1.73
N ALA A 100 9.19 6.94 2.07
CA ALA A 100 8.71 5.96 1.10
C ALA A 100 7.43 6.42 0.40
N PHE A 101 6.48 6.95 1.16
CA PHE A 101 5.23 7.46 0.60
C PHE A 101 5.46 8.69 -0.30
N ALA A 102 6.34 9.60 0.11
CA ALA A 102 6.69 10.78 -0.68
C ALA A 102 7.36 10.43 -2.01
N HIS A 103 8.00 9.27 -2.11
CA HIS A 103 8.57 8.77 -3.36
C HIS A 103 7.54 8.03 -4.21
N LEU A 104 6.67 7.24 -3.61
CA LEU A 104 5.69 6.42 -4.31
C LEU A 104 4.49 7.24 -4.82
N PHE A 105 3.90 8.07 -3.98
CA PHE A 105 2.63 8.73 -4.27
C PHE A 105 2.67 9.60 -5.54
N PRO A 106 3.69 10.45 -5.76
CA PRO A 106 3.78 11.24 -6.99
C PRO A 106 3.81 10.41 -8.26
N GLN A 107 4.39 9.20 -8.22
CA GLN A 107 4.40 8.30 -9.37
C GLN A 107 2.98 7.84 -9.72
N ILE A 108 2.19 7.48 -8.72
CA ILE A 108 0.79 7.08 -8.91
C ILE A 108 -0.03 8.26 -9.41
N GLN A 109 0.13 9.44 -8.80
CA GLN A 109 -0.57 10.65 -9.22
C GLN A 109 -0.29 11.02 -10.66
N THR A 110 0.98 10.95 -11.07
CA THR A 110 1.39 11.27 -12.44
C THR A 110 0.78 10.29 -13.44
N ALA A 111 0.79 8.99 -13.14
CA ALA A 111 0.20 7.98 -14.01
C ALA A 111 -1.30 8.23 -14.22
N ILE A 112 -2.03 8.47 -13.14
CA ILE A 112 -3.47 8.70 -13.20
C ILE A 112 -3.78 10.02 -13.92
N ALA A 113 -3.01 11.07 -13.70
CA ALA A 113 -3.19 12.36 -14.38
C ALA A 113 -3.00 12.26 -15.89
N LYS A 114 -2.16 11.32 -16.35
CA LYS A 114 -1.96 11.03 -17.79
C LYS A 114 -3.04 10.12 -18.38
N GLY A 115 -4.01 9.68 -17.59
CA GLY A 115 -5.00 8.70 -18.03
C GLY A 115 -4.50 7.27 -18.06
N GLU A 116 -3.34 6.98 -17.49
CA GLU A 116 -2.79 5.63 -17.40
C GLU A 116 -3.49 4.86 -16.28
N PRO A 117 -4.05 3.67 -16.56
CA PRO A 117 -4.63 2.85 -15.49
C PRO A 117 -3.54 2.39 -14.52
N VAL A 118 -3.88 2.38 -13.24
CA VAL A 118 -2.98 1.89 -12.17
C VAL A 118 -3.64 0.70 -11.50
N SER A 119 -2.91 -0.39 -11.37
CA SER A 119 -3.36 -1.59 -10.66
C SER A 119 -2.31 -2.06 -9.67
N ILE A 120 -2.77 -2.77 -8.64
CA ILE A 120 -1.91 -3.46 -7.67
C ILE A 120 -2.31 -4.93 -7.62
N THR A 121 -1.33 -5.80 -7.82
CA THR A 121 -1.49 -7.25 -7.65
C THR A 121 -0.88 -7.64 -6.32
N VAL A 122 -1.70 -8.25 -5.46
CA VAL A 122 -1.27 -8.74 -4.15
C VAL A 122 -1.04 -10.24 -4.27
N GLY A 123 0.20 -10.64 -4.03
CA GLY A 123 0.59 -12.04 -4.20
C GLY A 123 1.70 -12.53 -3.28
#